data_df19869b31063da2988d40bd8ed3e9c1
#
_entry.id   df19869b31063da2988d40bd8ed3e9c1
#
_cell.length_a   1.000
_cell.length_b   1.000
_cell.length_c   1.000
_cell.angle_alpha   90.00
_cell.angle_beta   90.00
_cell.angle_gamma   90.00
#
_symmetry.space_group_name_H-M   'P 1'
#
loop_
_entity.id
_entity.type
_entity.pdbx_description
1 polymer ?
#
loop_
_entity_poly.entity_id
_entity_poly.type
_entity_poly.pdbx_seq_one_letter_code
_entity_poly.pdbx_strand_id
1 'polypeptide(L)'
;MAITAAMVKELRDSTGAGMMDAKKALTVTDGDMEAAVDWLRTKGLAKAAKKSGRTAAEGLVAVKVDGGRGVAVEINSETDFVGKNSDFQAMVAAIVAVAVKVDDIDALRTADLDGKTVDETITAKIATIGENMGLRRMNAISGDTVVSYIHNAVTDGMGKIGVLVALKGDEAFGRQIAMHIAATNPVAFDEASLDSAVVEKEKQVQMDIARESGKPEQVIEKMIEGRMKKFMAESTLMGQAFVMNPDLTVAAAAKEAGAEITGYIRLEVGEGIEVEKEDFAAEVAKIGKS
;
A
#
# COMPACT_ATOMS: atom_id res chain seq x y z
N MET A 1 13.29 12.58 -43.55
CA MET A 1 12.19 11.70 -44.04
C MET A 1 10.85 12.27 -43.59
N ALA A 2 9.76 12.13 -44.38
CA ALA A 2 8.44 12.64 -43.95
C ALA A 2 7.90 11.73 -42.84
N ILE A 3 7.57 12.30 -41.68
CA ILE A 3 7.00 11.54 -40.54
C ILE A 3 5.55 11.20 -40.89
N THR A 4 5.25 9.89 -40.98
CA THR A 4 3.91 9.40 -41.31
C THR A 4 3.08 9.12 -40.05
N ALA A 5 1.76 9.14 -40.16
CA ALA A 5 0.87 8.77 -39.07
C ALA A 5 1.08 7.30 -38.61
N ALA A 6 1.49 6.41 -39.52
CA ALA A 6 1.79 5.02 -39.23
C ALA A 6 3.02 4.90 -38.30
N MET A 7 4.10 5.62 -38.59
CA MET A 7 5.30 5.67 -37.74
C MET A 7 5.00 6.22 -36.33
N VAL A 8 4.17 7.28 -36.25
CA VAL A 8 3.76 7.85 -34.97
C VAL A 8 2.93 6.83 -34.17
N LYS A 9 2.03 6.09 -34.82
CA LYS A 9 1.24 5.04 -34.18
C LYS A 9 2.14 3.90 -33.68
N GLU A 10 3.03 3.40 -34.53
CA GLU A 10 3.98 2.33 -34.18
C GLU A 10 4.85 2.70 -32.98
N LEU A 11 5.44 3.89 -32.97
CA LEU A 11 6.25 4.37 -31.86
C LEU A 11 5.43 4.52 -30.57
N ARG A 12 4.19 5.02 -30.69
CA ARG A 12 3.27 5.10 -29.58
C ARG A 12 2.90 3.73 -29.02
N ASP A 13 2.56 2.77 -29.87
CA ASP A 13 2.13 1.44 -29.47
C ASP A 13 3.29 0.68 -28.78
N SER A 14 4.54 0.90 -29.22
CA SER A 14 5.73 0.26 -28.62
C SER A 14 6.23 0.94 -27.32
N THR A 15 5.98 2.25 -27.14
CA THR A 15 6.54 3.01 -26.00
C THR A 15 5.50 3.46 -24.99
N GLY A 16 4.20 3.42 -25.32
CA GLY A 16 3.13 4.00 -24.52
C GLY A 16 3.14 5.53 -24.49
N ALA A 17 4.01 6.20 -25.26
CA ALA A 17 4.11 7.66 -25.32
C ALA A 17 2.85 8.32 -25.87
N GLY A 18 2.56 9.56 -25.45
CA GLY A 18 1.49 10.36 -26.02
C GLY A 18 1.75 10.66 -27.52
N MET A 19 0.68 10.82 -28.32
CA MET A 19 0.77 11.04 -29.76
C MET A 19 1.69 12.22 -30.13
N MET A 20 1.62 13.32 -29.37
CA MET A 20 2.45 14.51 -29.62
C MET A 20 3.92 14.28 -29.25
N ASP A 21 4.20 13.53 -28.17
CA ASP A 21 5.56 13.19 -27.78
C ASP A 21 6.18 12.21 -28.78
N ALA A 22 5.45 11.21 -29.25
CA ALA A 22 5.90 10.28 -30.30
C ALA A 22 6.20 11.02 -31.63
N LYS A 23 5.30 11.89 -32.05
CA LYS A 23 5.53 12.72 -33.26
C LYS A 23 6.77 13.61 -33.10
N LYS A 24 6.95 14.25 -31.95
CA LYS A 24 8.10 15.10 -31.63
C LYS A 24 9.41 14.30 -31.63
N ALA A 25 9.42 13.12 -31.02
CA ALA A 25 10.57 12.24 -31.00
C ALA A 25 11.02 11.90 -32.42
N LEU A 26 10.10 11.40 -33.28
CA LEU A 26 10.39 11.11 -34.68
C LEU A 26 10.90 12.34 -35.45
N THR A 27 10.33 13.50 -35.15
CA THR A 27 10.77 14.73 -35.84
C THR A 27 12.22 15.11 -35.47
N VAL A 28 12.60 14.96 -34.20
CA VAL A 28 13.97 15.31 -33.71
C VAL A 28 14.99 14.25 -34.18
N THR A 29 14.57 13.04 -34.45
CA THR A 29 15.42 11.92 -34.88
C THR A 29 15.31 11.63 -36.38
N ASP A 30 14.74 12.55 -37.15
CA ASP A 30 14.58 12.44 -38.63
C ASP A 30 13.88 11.14 -39.08
N GLY A 31 13.00 10.60 -38.24
CA GLY A 31 12.24 9.38 -38.51
C GLY A 31 12.94 8.08 -38.11
N ASP A 32 14.09 8.15 -37.45
CA ASP A 32 14.75 6.98 -36.88
C ASP A 32 13.97 6.49 -35.64
N MET A 33 13.43 5.28 -35.73
CA MET A 33 12.57 4.70 -34.69
C MET A 33 13.35 4.37 -33.41
N GLU A 34 14.57 3.82 -33.54
CA GLU A 34 15.41 3.43 -32.40
C GLU A 34 15.89 4.67 -31.65
N ALA A 35 16.41 5.66 -32.35
CA ALA A 35 16.78 6.93 -31.77
C ALA A 35 15.58 7.68 -31.15
N ALA A 36 14.37 7.54 -31.71
CA ALA A 36 13.15 8.10 -31.15
C ALA A 36 12.75 7.44 -29.84
N VAL A 37 12.90 6.12 -29.70
CA VAL A 37 12.70 5.39 -28.43
C VAL A 37 13.66 5.90 -27.36
N ASP A 38 14.96 6.02 -27.68
CA ASP A 38 15.98 6.54 -26.76
C ASP A 38 15.74 7.99 -26.35
N TRP A 39 15.30 8.82 -27.29
CA TRP A 39 14.91 10.20 -27.00
C TRP A 39 13.71 10.26 -26.06
N LEU A 40 12.68 9.42 -26.29
CA LEU A 40 11.51 9.33 -25.40
C LEU A 40 11.91 8.83 -24.01
N ARG A 41 12.79 7.83 -23.91
CA ARG A 41 13.33 7.34 -22.63
C ARG A 41 14.03 8.46 -21.86
N THR A 42 14.94 9.18 -22.50
CA THR A 42 15.64 10.32 -21.88
C THR A 42 14.68 11.42 -21.41
N LYS A 43 13.69 11.77 -22.23
CA LYS A 43 12.65 12.73 -21.85
C LYS A 43 11.75 12.23 -20.75
N GLY A 44 11.44 10.94 -20.74
CA GLY A 44 10.67 10.27 -19.68
C GLY A 44 11.37 10.35 -18.33
N LEU A 45 12.66 10.05 -18.27
CA LEU A 45 13.48 10.19 -17.07
C LEU A 45 13.48 11.64 -16.54
N ALA A 46 13.63 12.63 -17.42
CA ALA A 46 13.58 14.05 -17.02
C ALA A 46 12.19 14.47 -16.50
N LYS A 47 11.11 13.95 -17.09
CA LYS A 47 9.74 14.19 -16.59
C LYS A 47 9.51 13.53 -15.22
N ALA A 48 9.97 12.31 -15.03
CA ALA A 48 9.87 11.59 -13.76
C ALA A 48 10.64 12.31 -12.65
N ALA A 49 11.88 12.72 -12.92
CA ALA A 49 12.70 13.48 -11.97
C ALA A 49 12.04 14.79 -11.51
N LYS A 50 11.34 15.51 -12.41
CA LYS A 50 10.60 16.72 -12.04
C LYS A 50 9.40 16.48 -11.14
N LYS A 51 8.89 15.25 -11.12
CA LYS A 51 7.70 14.88 -10.36
C LYS A 51 8.02 14.18 -9.04
N SER A 52 9.26 13.69 -8.86
CA SER A 52 9.66 12.90 -7.68
C SER A 52 9.46 13.61 -6.33
N GLY A 53 9.42 14.94 -6.31
CA GLY A 53 9.14 15.73 -5.11
C GLY A 53 7.65 15.93 -4.78
N ARG A 54 6.72 15.42 -5.61
CA ARG A 54 5.29 15.56 -5.35
C ARG A 54 4.81 14.47 -4.42
N THR A 55 3.92 14.80 -3.48
CA THR A 55 3.33 13.84 -2.56
C THR A 55 2.48 12.83 -3.34
N ALA A 56 2.76 11.53 -3.15
CA ALA A 56 2.03 10.42 -3.72
C ALA A 56 1.49 9.58 -2.56
N ALA A 57 0.28 9.87 -2.10
CA ALA A 57 -0.38 9.23 -0.97
C ALA A 57 -1.57 8.35 -1.38
N GLU A 58 -1.94 8.40 -2.64
CA GLU A 58 -2.94 7.53 -3.26
C GLU A 58 -2.26 6.32 -3.94
N GLY A 59 -3.00 5.51 -4.69
CA GLY A 59 -2.49 4.34 -5.40
C GLY A 59 -3.19 3.05 -5.01
N LEU A 60 -2.45 1.93 -5.02
CA LEU A 60 -2.96 0.59 -4.73
C LEU A 60 -2.03 -0.21 -3.82
N VAL A 61 -2.65 -1.00 -2.96
CA VAL A 61 -2.03 -2.19 -2.37
C VAL A 61 -2.42 -3.39 -3.22
N ALA A 62 -1.45 -4.22 -3.57
CA ALA A 62 -1.66 -5.51 -4.22
C ALA A 62 -1.14 -6.65 -3.36
N VAL A 63 -1.87 -7.76 -3.35
CA VAL A 63 -1.47 -8.98 -2.65
C VAL A 63 -1.41 -10.17 -3.60
N LYS A 64 -0.47 -11.08 -3.36
CA LYS A 64 -0.37 -12.35 -4.06
C LYS A 64 0.04 -13.44 -3.09
N VAL A 65 -0.61 -14.58 -3.22
CA VAL A 65 -0.28 -15.81 -2.49
C VAL A 65 0.18 -16.85 -3.51
N ASP A 66 1.27 -17.53 -3.20
CA ASP A 66 1.80 -18.66 -3.95
C ASP A 66 2.24 -19.75 -2.97
N GLY A 67 1.46 -20.83 -2.91
CA GLY A 67 1.63 -21.87 -1.88
C GLY A 67 1.55 -21.31 -0.47
N GLY A 68 2.58 -21.61 0.33
CA GLY A 68 2.70 -21.14 1.71
C GLY A 68 3.34 -19.74 1.85
N ARG A 69 3.50 -18.97 0.77
CA ARG A 69 4.07 -17.61 0.80
C ARG A 69 3.05 -16.59 0.31
N GLY A 70 2.89 -15.51 1.04
CA GLY A 70 2.09 -14.35 0.65
C GLY A 70 2.94 -13.08 0.64
N VAL A 71 2.68 -12.20 -0.33
CA VAL A 71 3.34 -10.90 -0.47
C VAL A 71 2.31 -9.81 -0.66
N ALA A 72 2.52 -8.69 0.01
CA ALA A 72 1.78 -7.45 -0.17
C ALA A 72 2.74 -6.35 -0.63
N VAL A 73 2.36 -5.59 -1.65
CA VAL A 73 3.11 -4.43 -2.14
C VAL A 73 2.21 -3.20 -2.15
N GLU A 74 2.78 -2.03 -1.83
CA GLU A 74 2.13 -0.74 -1.99
C GLU A 74 2.83 0.06 -3.06
N ILE A 75 2.06 0.48 -4.07
CA ILE A 75 2.53 1.35 -5.15
C ILE A 75 1.67 2.61 -5.11
N ASN A 76 2.33 3.73 -4.81
CA ASN A 76 1.65 5.02 -4.65
C ASN A 76 1.56 5.80 -5.96
N SER A 77 0.58 6.70 -6.02
CA SER A 77 0.35 7.73 -7.03
C SER A 77 -0.12 9.04 -6.38
N GLU A 78 -0.18 10.14 -7.14
CA GLU A 78 -0.65 11.42 -6.60
C GLU A 78 -2.15 11.42 -6.35
N THR A 79 -2.96 10.83 -7.26
CA THR A 79 -4.43 10.83 -7.21
C THR A 79 -5.03 9.42 -7.22
N ASP A 80 -6.27 9.31 -6.73
CA ASP A 80 -7.04 8.06 -6.75
C ASP A 80 -7.49 7.64 -8.16
N PHE A 81 -7.52 8.56 -9.13
CA PHE A 81 -7.85 8.29 -10.52
C PHE A 81 -6.85 7.30 -11.15
N VAL A 82 -5.57 7.41 -10.79
CA VAL A 82 -4.53 6.51 -11.27
C VAL A 82 -4.78 5.07 -10.81
N GLY A 83 -5.28 4.86 -9.60
CA GLY A 83 -5.66 3.53 -9.12
C GLY A 83 -6.74 2.84 -9.98
N LYS A 84 -7.54 3.60 -10.73
CA LYS A 84 -8.56 3.11 -11.66
C LYS A 84 -8.05 2.96 -13.10
N ASN A 85 -6.83 3.40 -13.39
CA ASN A 85 -6.23 3.32 -14.71
C ASN A 85 -5.75 1.89 -15.01
N SER A 86 -6.19 1.32 -16.13
CA SER A 86 -5.88 -0.06 -16.50
C SER A 86 -4.38 -0.31 -16.69
N ASP A 87 -3.64 0.66 -17.23
CA ASP A 87 -2.19 0.55 -17.43
C ASP A 87 -1.43 0.53 -16.09
N PHE A 88 -1.90 1.32 -15.11
CA PHE A 88 -1.36 1.30 -13.76
C PHE A 88 -1.66 -0.03 -13.07
N GLN A 89 -2.90 -0.51 -13.16
CA GLN A 89 -3.30 -1.81 -12.60
C GLN A 89 -2.50 -2.97 -13.21
N ALA A 90 -2.29 -2.97 -14.53
CA ALA A 90 -1.46 -3.97 -15.20
C ALA A 90 -0.01 -3.96 -14.70
N MET A 91 0.57 -2.78 -14.51
CA MET A 91 1.90 -2.64 -13.94
C MET A 91 1.94 -3.17 -12.49
N VAL A 92 0.99 -2.81 -11.64
CA VAL A 92 0.90 -3.29 -10.25
C VAL A 92 0.76 -4.81 -10.20
N ALA A 93 -0.07 -5.40 -11.07
CA ALA A 93 -0.24 -6.86 -11.19
C ALA A 93 1.07 -7.57 -11.56
N ALA A 94 1.81 -7.01 -12.52
CA ALA A 94 3.10 -7.55 -12.94
C ALA A 94 4.14 -7.45 -11.81
N ILE A 95 4.19 -6.33 -11.08
CA ILE A 95 5.11 -6.13 -9.96
C ILE A 95 4.82 -7.12 -8.82
N VAL A 96 3.57 -7.30 -8.41
CA VAL A 96 3.25 -8.25 -7.33
C VAL A 96 3.52 -9.71 -7.74
N ALA A 97 3.40 -10.03 -9.03
CA ALA A 97 3.75 -11.34 -9.55
C ALA A 97 5.24 -11.66 -9.47
N VAL A 98 6.10 -10.64 -9.56
CA VAL A 98 7.55 -10.77 -9.34
C VAL A 98 7.88 -10.74 -7.84
N ALA A 99 7.18 -9.90 -7.07
CA ALA A 99 7.41 -9.73 -5.63
C ALA A 99 7.33 -11.04 -4.85
N VAL A 100 6.47 -11.99 -5.25
CA VAL A 100 6.34 -13.28 -4.57
C VAL A 100 7.60 -14.14 -4.69
N LYS A 101 8.52 -13.82 -5.63
CA LYS A 101 9.75 -14.58 -5.94
C LYS A 101 11.01 -13.97 -5.35
N VAL A 102 10.92 -12.80 -4.72
CA VAL A 102 12.05 -12.06 -4.15
C VAL A 102 11.86 -11.84 -2.66
N ASP A 103 12.94 -11.56 -1.93
CA ASP A 103 12.89 -11.55 -0.47
C ASP A 103 12.58 -10.16 0.14
N ASP A 104 12.94 -9.10 -0.55
CA ASP A 104 12.80 -7.75 -0.04
C ASP A 104 12.51 -6.73 -1.16
N ILE A 105 12.26 -5.49 -0.74
CA ILE A 105 11.91 -4.39 -1.64
C ILE A 105 13.08 -3.98 -2.54
N ASP A 106 14.33 -4.11 -2.10
CA ASP A 106 15.49 -3.72 -2.89
C ASP A 106 15.74 -4.73 -4.01
N ALA A 107 15.58 -6.02 -3.71
CA ALA A 107 15.58 -7.07 -4.72
C ALA A 107 14.41 -6.89 -5.71
N LEU A 108 13.22 -6.48 -5.22
CA LEU A 108 12.07 -6.21 -6.09
C LEU A 108 12.32 -5.02 -7.03
N ARG A 109 12.91 -3.93 -6.55
CA ARG A 109 13.22 -2.74 -7.38
C ARG A 109 14.06 -3.06 -8.59
N THR A 110 15.02 -3.99 -8.43
CA THR A 110 15.98 -4.38 -9.47
C THR A 110 15.55 -5.64 -10.24
N ALA A 111 14.45 -6.28 -9.83
CA ALA A 111 13.96 -7.47 -10.50
C ALA A 111 13.52 -7.19 -11.94
N ASP A 112 13.77 -8.14 -12.82
CA ASP A 112 13.38 -8.06 -14.23
C ASP A 112 11.86 -8.14 -14.40
N LEU A 113 11.34 -7.22 -15.19
CA LEU A 113 9.96 -7.12 -15.57
C LEU A 113 9.90 -6.84 -17.09
N ASP A 114 9.86 -7.90 -17.87
CA ASP A 114 9.85 -7.84 -19.35
C ASP A 114 11.03 -7.06 -19.95
N GLY A 115 12.25 -7.34 -19.47
CA GLY A 115 13.50 -6.72 -19.97
C GLY A 115 13.82 -5.34 -19.42
N LYS A 116 13.08 -4.90 -18.39
CA LYS A 116 13.36 -3.69 -17.61
C LYS A 116 13.27 -4.01 -16.13
N THR A 117 13.92 -3.20 -15.30
CA THR A 117 13.72 -3.33 -13.86
C THR A 117 12.34 -2.79 -13.46
N VAL A 118 11.86 -3.19 -12.28
CA VAL A 118 10.63 -2.62 -11.69
C VAL A 118 10.72 -1.09 -11.59
N ASP A 119 11.84 -0.55 -11.12
CA ASP A 119 12.04 0.91 -11.01
C ASP A 119 12.03 1.60 -12.37
N GLU A 120 12.62 1.01 -13.40
CA GLU A 120 12.56 1.54 -14.77
C GLU A 120 11.13 1.50 -15.33
N THR A 121 10.38 0.45 -15.02
CA THR A 121 8.97 0.31 -15.42
C THR A 121 8.10 1.37 -14.79
N ILE A 122 8.24 1.62 -13.46
CA ILE A 122 7.54 2.70 -12.75
C ILE A 122 7.91 4.06 -13.35
N THR A 123 9.21 4.31 -13.59
CA THR A 123 9.70 5.55 -14.20
C THR A 123 9.07 5.80 -15.58
N ALA A 124 8.97 4.77 -16.39
CA ALA A 124 8.31 4.85 -17.70
C ALA A 124 6.80 5.17 -17.56
N LYS A 125 6.13 4.63 -16.54
CA LYS A 125 4.71 4.95 -16.26
C LYS A 125 4.52 6.38 -15.77
N ILE A 126 5.42 6.92 -14.95
CA ILE A 126 5.39 8.35 -14.56
C ILE A 126 5.42 9.24 -15.81
N ALA A 127 6.25 8.89 -16.79
CA ALA A 127 6.36 9.66 -18.02
C ALA A 127 5.08 9.64 -18.88
N THR A 128 4.35 8.52 -18.89
CA THR A 128 3.15 8.31 -19.72
C THR A 128 1.86 8.75 -19.03
N ILE A 129 1.65 8.38 -17.79
CA ILE A 129 0.45 8.74 -16.99
C ILE A 129 0.54 10.20 -16.53
N GLY A 130 1.75 10.66 -16.18
CA GLY A 130 1.95 12.08 -15.87
C GLY A 130 1.83 12.42 -14.39
N GLU A 131 1.80 11.44 -13.49
CA GLU A 131 1.84 11.62 -12.04
C GLU A 131 3.09 11.01 -11.42
N ASN A 132 3.49 11.48 -10.23
CA ASN A 132 4.51 10.82 -9.43
C ASN A 132 4.00 9.45 -8.96
N MET A 133 4.86 8.46 -9.03
CA MET A 133 4.55 7.09 -8.59
C MET A 133 5.78 6.46 -7.94
N GLY A 134 5.55 5.51 -7.03
CA GLY A 134 6.66 4.82 -6.40
C GLY A 134 6.26 3.50 -5.75
N LEU A 135 7.16 2.52 -5.80
CA LEU A 135 7.11 1.33 -4.97
C LEU A 135 7.53 1.74 -3.56
N ARG A 136 6.57 1.76 -2.63
CA ARG A 136 6.78 2.26 -1.28
C ARG A 136 7.11 1.17 -0.27
N ARG A 137 6.31 0.12 -0.24
CA ARG A 137 6.44 -0.96 0.73
C ARG A 137 6.27 -2.32 0.07
N MET A 138 6.99 -3.28 0.60
CA MET A 138 6.81 -4.71 0.33
C MET A 138 6.94 -5.46 1.65
N ASN A 139 5.98 -6.31 1.94
CA ASN A 139 6.02 -7.21 3.09
C ASN A 139 5.67 -8.63 2.63
N ALA A 140 6.37 -9.61 3.18
CA ALA A 140 6.16 -11.02 2.87
C ALA A 140 5.89 -11.80 4.15
N ILE A 141 5.02 -12.81 4.07
CA ILE A 141 4.71 -13.74 5.15
C ILE A 141 4.70 -15.17 4.61
N SER A 142 5.10 -16.12 5.46
CA SER A 142 5.07 -17.55 5.11
C SER A 142 4.41 -18.35 6.23
N GLY A 143 3.76 -19.43 5.88
CA GLY A 143 3.09 -20.34 6.82
C GLY A 143 2.56 -21.59 6.13
N ASP A 144 1.98 -22.51 6.91
CA ASP A 144 1.38 -23.73 6.39
C ASP A 144 0.24 -23.40 5.42
N THR A 145 -0.58 -22.42 5.80
CA THR A 145 -1.62 -21.82 4.98
C THR A 145 -1.46 -20.30 5.01
N VAL A 146 -1.50 -19.66 3.86
CA VAL A 146 -1.54 -18.19 3.75
C VAL A 146 -2.79 -17.78 2.98
N VAL A 147 -3.57 -16.89 3.55
CA VAL A 147 -4.76 -16.33 2.90
C VAL A 147 -4.63 -14.83 2.72
N SER A 148 -5.33 -14.29 1.74
CA SER A 148 -5.37 -12.87 1.45
C SER A 148 -6.78 -12.31 1.47
N TYR A 149 -6.89 -11.02 1.78
CA TYR A 149 -8.12 -10.23 1.67
C TYR A 149 -7.80 -8.83 1.19
N ILE A 150 -8.60 -8.33 0.27
CA ILE A 150 -8.56 -6.94 -0.19
C ILE A 150 -9.85 -6.24 0.22
N HIS A 151 -9.70 -5.15 0.95
CA HIS A 151 -10.82 -4.26 1.27
C HIS A 151 -10.84 -3.06 0.30
N ASN A 152 -12.04 -2.63 -0.11
CA ASN A 152 -12.24 -1.65 -1.17
C ASN A 152 -11.48 -2.04 -2.46
N ALA A 153 -11.73 -3.28 -2.91
CA ALA A 153 -11.11 -3.82 -4.11
C ALA A 153 -11.46 -2.97 -5.34
N VAL A 154 -10.44 -2.68 -6.13
CA VAL A 154 -10.58 -2.04 -7.44
C VAL A 154 -10.62 -3.10 -8.54
N THR A 155 -9.82 -4.14 -8.38
CA THR A 155 -9.81 -5.36 -9.19
C THR A 155 -9.30 -6.52 -8.34
N ASP A 156 -9.29 -7.74 -8.89
CA ASP A 156 -8.83 -8.91 -8.15
C ASP A 156 -7.40 -8.74 -7.61
N GLY A 157 -7.22 -9.04 -6.32
CA GLY A 157 -5.93 -8.92 -5.64
C GLY A 157 -5.42 -7.48 -5.40
N MET A 158 -6.18 -6.43 -5.75
CA MET A 158 -5.75 -5.03 -5.61
C MET A 158 -6.85 -4.11 -5.09
N GLY A 159 -6.48 -3.21 -4.16
CA GLY A 159 -7.41 -2.24 -3.59
C GLY A 159 -6.73 -1.27 -2.63
N LYS A 160 -7.49 -0.73 -1.68
CA LYS A 160 -6.99 0.27 -0.74
C LYS A 160 -6.34 -0.35 0.49
N ILE A 161 -6.84 -1.49 0.97
CA ILE A 161 -6.24 -2.21 2.10
C ILE A 161 -6.03 -3.66 1.67
N GLY A 162 -4.81 -4.14 1.84
CA GLY A 162 -4.43 -5.53 1.62
C GLY A 162 -4.02 -6.20 2.91
N VAL A 163 -4.56 -7.39 3.17
CA VAL A 163 -4.25 -8.19 4.35
C VAL A 163 -3.81 -9.58 3.92
N LEU A 164 -2.76 -10.06 4.57
CA LEU A 164 -2.31 -11.45 4.50
C LEU A 164 -2.35 -12.04 5.90
N VAL A 165 -2.82 -13.26 6.03
CA VAL A 165 -2.82 -14.01 7.29
C VAL A 165 -2.16 -15.36 7.08
N ALA A 166 -1.17 -15.68 7.90
CA ALA A 166 -0.58 -17.00 7.99
C ALA A 166 -1.18 -17.75 9.17
N LEU A 167 -1.59 -19.02 8.94
CA LEU A 167 -2.22 -19.83 9.95
C LEU A 167 -1.97 -21.33 9.72
N LYS A 168 -2.18 -22.11 10.77
CA LYS A 168 -2.47 -23.54 10.66
C LYS A 168 -3.97 -23.73 10.89
N GLY A 169 -4.66 -24.30 9.92
CA GLY A 169 -6.11 -24.51 10.02
C GLY A 169 -6.85 -24.20 8.72
N ASP A 170 -8.14 -23.94 8.84
CA ASP A 170 -9.04 -23.74 7.72
C ASP A 170 -8.86 -22.36 7.05
N GLU A 171 -8.79 -22.34 5.72
CA GLU A 171 -8.67 -21.11 4.93
C GLU A 171 -9.86 -20.16 5.09
N ALA A 172 -11.08 -20.71 5.24
CA ALA A 172 -12.28 -19.88 5.38
C ALA A 172 -12.22 -19.09 6.69
N PHE A 173 -11.76 -19.72 7.79
CA PHE A 173 -11.48 -19.02 9.04
C PHE A 173 -10.39 -17.97 8.87
N GLY A 174 -9.28 -18.31 8.19
CA GLY A 174 -8.20 -17.36 7.88
C GLY A 174 -8.70 -16.11 7.15
N ARG A 175 -9.61 -16.26 6.18
CA ARG A 175 -10.23 -15.13 5.47
C ARG A 175 -11.10 -14.25 6.38
N GLN A 176 -11.82 -14.85 7.33
CA GLN A 176 -12.57 -14.09 8.33
C GLN A 176 -11.64 -13.27 9.23
N ILE A 177 -10.49 -13.84 9.62
CA ILE A 177 -9.45 -13.10 10.36
C ILE A 177 -8.87 -11.97 9.50
N ALA A 178 -8.61 -12.19 8.22
CA ALA A 178 -8.12 -11.14 7.32
C ALA A 178 -9.14 -9.98 7.17
N MET A 179 -10.43 -10.28 7.09
CA MET A 179 -11.50 -9.28 7.10
C MET A 179 -11.54 -8.51 8.43
N HIS A 180 -11.40 -9.21 9.57
CA HIS A 180 -11.32 -8.60 10.89
C HIS A 180 -10.14 -7.62 10.97
N ILE A 181 -8.93 -8.05 10.56
CA ILE A 181 -7.71 -7.21 10.57
C ILE A 181 -7.88 -5.97 9.68
N ALA A 182 -8.50 -6.11 8.51
CA ALA A 182 -8.78 -4.97 7.63
C ALA A 182 -9.65 -3.92 8.31
N ALA A 183 -10.66 -4.36 9.08
CA ALA A 183 -11.63 -3.50 9.74
C ALA A 183 -11.11 -2.87 11.04
N THR A 184 -10.33 -3.62 11.84
CA THR A 184 -9.96 -3.22 13.20
C THR A 184 -8.56 -2.62 13.32
N ASN A 185 -7.71 -2.84 12.31
CA ASN A 185 -6.32 -2.38 12.29
C ASN A 185 -5.56 -2.62 13.61
N PRO A 186 -5.37 -3.87 14.05
CA PRO A 186 -4.69 -4.15 15.30
C PRO A 186 -3.25 -3.63 15.27
N VAL A 187 -2.82 -3.01 16.37
CA VAL A 187 -1.49 -2.41 16.50
C VAL A 187 -0.41 -3.49 16.64
N ALA A 188 -0.76 -4.61 17.28
CA ALA A 188 0.14 -5.73 17.52
C ALA A 188 -0.60 -7.06 17.43
N PHE A 189 0.15 -8.15 17.32
CA PHE A 189 -0.42 -9.50 17.27
C PHE A 189 -1.04 -9.90 18.62
N ASP A 190 -0.30 -9.72 19.71
CA ASP A 190 -0.68 -10.01 21.08
C ASP A 190 -0.07 -9.00 22.06
N GLU A 191 -0.37 -9.14 23.35
CA GLU A 191 0.15 -8.24 24.39
C GLU A 191 1.69 -8.28 24.49
N ALA A 192 2.33 -9.41 24.19
CA ALA A 192 3.78 -9.54 24.26
C ALA A 192 4.49 -8.83 23.11
N SER A 193 3.81 -8.63 22.00
CA SER A 193 4.31 -7.92 20.79
C SER A 193 3.98 -6.42 20.76
N LEU A 194 3.23 -5.90 21.76
CA LEU A 194 3.00 -4.46 21.90
C LEU A 194 4.30 -3.74 22.26
N ASP A 195 4.58 -2.64 21.56
CA ASP A 195 5.71 -1.77 21.90
C ASP A 195 5.51 -1.15 23.29
N SER A 196 6.47 -1.39 24.17
CA SER A 196 6.46 -0.87 25.53
C SER A 196 6.37 0.66 25.60
N ALA A 197 6.93 1.37 24.63
CA ALA A 197 6.83 2.83 24.53
C ALA A 197 5.40 3.28 24.25
N VAL A 198 4.66 2.55 23.43
CA VAL A 198 3.24 2.80 23.14
C VAL A 198 2.39 2.55 24.39
N VAL A 199 2.65 1.46 25.09
CA VAL A 199 1.94 1.11 26.34
C VAL A 199 2.20 2.17 27.42
N GLU A 200 3.45 2.59 27.62
CA GLU A 200 3.79 3.59 28.65
C GLU A 200 3.22 4.97 28.32
N LYS A 201 3.27 5.37 27.06
CA LYS A 201 2.64 6.63 26.60
C LYS A 201 1.14 6.64 26.88
N GLU A 202 0.43 5.56 26.53
CA GLU A 202 -1.01 5.46 26.78
C GLU A 202 -1.30 5.48 28.28
N LYS A 203 -0.51 4.75 29.08
CA LYS A 203 -0.64 4.74 30.54
C LYS A 203 -0.51 6.15 31.12
N GLN A 204 0.49 6.93 30.65
CA GLN A 204 0.67 8.31 31.10
C GLN A 204 -0.55 9.18 30.75
N VAL A 205 -1.07 9.09 29.53
CA VAL A 205 -2.27 9.81 29.09
C VAL A 205 -3.47 9.44 29.97
N GLN A 206 -3.67 8.15 30.25
CA GLN A 206 -4.77 7.69 31.09
C GLN A 206 -4.63 8.15 32.54
N MET A 207 -3.40 8.22 33.06
CA MET A 207 -3.12 8.78 34.40
C MET A 207 -3.47 10.25 34.48
N ASP A 208 -3.08 11.05 33.50
CA ASP A 208 -3.34 12.48 33.47
C ASP A 208 -4.84 12.75 33.42
N ILE A 209 -5.58 12.05 32.54
CA ILE A 209 -7.04 12.11 32.48
C ILE A 209 -7.69 11.70 33.82
N ALA A 210 -7.17 10.65 34.47
CA ALA A 210 -7.74 10.20 35.74
C ALA A 210 -7.52 11.20 36.88
N ARG A 211 -6.36 11.87 36.94
CA ARG A 211 -6.05 12.91 37.93
C ARG A 211 -6.95 14.12 37.82
N GLU A 212 -7.32 14.53 36.58
CA GLU A 212 -8.29 15.61 36.36
C GLU A 212 -9.67 15.31 36.96
N SER A 213 -9.99 14.01 37.17
CA SER A 213 -11.27 13.63 37.78
C SER A 213 -11.39 13.94 39.29
N GLY A 214 -10.30 14.37 39.96
CA GLY A 214 -10.27 14.69 41.40
C GLY A 214 -10.50 13.50 42.33
N LYS A 215 -10.38 12.27 41.85
CA LYS A 215 -10.55 11.05 42.67
C LYS A 215 -9.31 10.77 43.53
N PRO A 216 -9.47 10.02 44.65
CA PRO A 216 -8.35 9.59 45.45
C PRO A 216 -7.36 8.70 44.64
N GLU A 217 -6.06 8.82 44.95
CA GLU A 217 -4.98 8.13 44.20
C GLU A 217 -5.22 6.59 44.11
N GLN A 218 -5.62 5.95 45.21
CA GLN A 218 -5.95 4.51 45.21
C GLN A 218 -7.08 4.11 44.28
N VAL A 219 -8.02 5.02 44.02
CA VAL A 219 -9.09 4.81 43.02
C VAL A 219 -8.56 4.99 41.61
N ILE A 220 -7.68 5.98 41.44
CA ILE A 220 -7.01 6.26 40.15
C ILE A 220 -6.19 5.03 39.73
N GLU A 221 -5.36 4.46 40.60
CA GLU A 221 -4.55 3.28 40.30
C GLU A 221 -5.38 2.10 39.76
N LYS A 222 -6.50 1.77 40.43
CA LYS A 222 -7.40 0.71 39.98
C LYS A 222 -8.09 1.04 38.64
N MET A 223 -8.42 2.30 38.43
CA MET A 223 -8.99 2.76 37.16
C MET A 223 -7.98 2.60 36.03
N ILE A 224 -6.71 2.96 36.26
CA ILE A 224 -5.63 2.81 35.27
C ILE A 224 -5.40 1.36 34.92
N GLU A 225 -5.32 0.47 35.92
CA GLU A 225 -5.19 -0.98 35.69
C GLU A 225 -6.29 -1.51 34.74
N GLY A 226 -7.57 -1.18 35.03
CA GLY A 226 -8.68 -1.57 34.19
C GLY A 226 -8.64 -0.99 32.78
N ARG A 227 -8.26 0.30 32.65
CA ARG A 227 -8.15 0.97 31.34
C ARG A 227 -7.00 0.41 30.50
N MET A 228 -5.85 0.15 31.12
CA MET A 228 -4.71 -0.44 30.43
C MET A 228 -4.99 -1.86 29.96
N LYS A 229 -5.67 -2.67 30.78
CA LYS A 229 -6.11 -4.00 30.37
C LYS A 229 -7.04 -3.92 29.16
N LYS A 230 -7.99 -2.98 29.16
CA LYS A 230 -8.86 -2.75 28.01
C LYS A 230 -8.08 -2.28 26.79
N PHE A 231 -7.17 -1.33 26.95
CA PHE A 231 -6.32 -0.83 25.86
C PHE A 231 -5.51 -1.96 25.22
N MET A 232 -4.85 -2.80 26.01
CA MET A 232 -4.08 -3.94 25.50
C MET A 232 -4.97 -4.94 24.74
N ALA A 233 -6.14 -5.23 25.27
CA ALA A 233 -7.09 -6.10 24.58
C ALA A 233 -7.59 -5.49 23.26
N GLU A 234 -7.94 -4.21 23.22
CA GLU A 234 -8.44 -3.55 22.02
C GLU A 234 -7.35 -3.26 20.96
N SER A 235 -6.09 -3.14 21.40
CA SER A 235 -4.95 -2.85 20.51
C SER A 235 -4.33 -4.09 19.88
N THR A 236 -4.63 -5.30 20.39
CA THR A 236 -3.99 -6.53 19.91
C THR A 236 -4.96 -7.42 19.15
N LEU A 237 -4.50 -8.02 18.03
CA LEU A 237 -5.32 -8.93 17.24
C LEU A 237 -5.97 -10.02 18.11
N MET A 238 -5.17 -10.71 18.93
CA MET A 238 -5.65 -11.85 19.72
C MET A 238 -6.61 -11.43 20.84
N GLY A 239 -6.50 -10.19 21.34
CA GLY A 239 -7.35 -9.64 22.40
C GLY A 239 -8.65 -9.02 21.93
N GLN A 240 -8.72 -8.59 20.67
CA GLN A 240 -9.89 -7.91 20.12
C GLN A 240 -11.11 -8.80 20.07
N ALA A 241 -12.31 -8.21 20.27
CA ALA A 241 -13.58 -8.88 20.00
C ALA A 241 -13.68 -9.23 18.51
N PHE A 242 -13.95 -10.49 18.19
CA PHE A 242 -13.98 -10.98 16.81
C PHE A 242 -15.18 -10.41 16.05
N VAL A 243 -14.93 -9.71 14.94
CA VAL A 243 -15.98 -9.00 14.18
C VAL A 243 -17.13 -9.92 13.75
N MET A 244 -16.83 -11.20 13.44
CA MET A 244 -17.88 -12.17 13.03
C MET A 244 -18.67 -12.73 14.20
N ASN A 245 -18.14 -12.69 15.42
CA ASN A 245 -18.79 -13.09 16.66
C ASN A 245 -18.21 -12.28 17.85
N PRO A 246 -18.78 -11.10 18.18
CA PRO A 246 -18.23 -10.21 19.20
C PRO A 246 -18.26 -10.76 20.64
N ASP A 247 -18.95 -11.86 20.88
CA ASP A 247 -18.96 -12.55 22.18
C ASP A 247 -17.65 -13.31 22.45
N LEU A 248 -16.83 -13.51 21.42
CA LEU A 248 -15.54 -14.17 21.49
C LEU A 248 -14.41 -13.17 21.18
N THR A 249 -13.26 -13.36 21.83
CA THR A 249 -12.02 -12.76 21.34
C THR A 249 -11.52 -13.51 20.10
N VAL A 250 -10.66 -12.88 19.29
CA VAL A 250 -9.99 -13.57 18.17
C VAL A 250 -9.28 -14.83 18.65
N ALA A 251 -8.59 -14.78 19.81
CA ALA A 251 -7.94 -15.96 20.39
C ALA A 251 -8.93 -17.09 20.72
N ALA A 252 -10.10 -16.74 21.29
CA ALA A 252 -11.13 -17.73 21.59
C ALA A 252 -11.73 -18.31 20.31
N ALA A 253 -12.03 -17.49 19.31
CA ALA A 253 -12.54 -17.92 18.01
C ALA A 253 -11.55 -18.84 17.28
N ALA A 254 -10.24 -18.53 17.32
CA ALA A 254 -9.21 -19.38 16.74
C ALA A 254 -9.15 -20.75 17.43
N LYS A 255 -9.24 -20.77 18.76
CA LYS A 255 -9.28 -22.03 19.54
C LYS A 255 -10.51 -22.87 19.19
N GLU A 256 -11.71 -22.27 19.08
CA GLU A 256 -12.93 -22.96 18.69
C GLU A 256 -12.85 -23.53 17.26
N ALA A 257 -12.23 -22.80 16.35
CA ALA A 257 -11.99 -23.24 14.97
C ALA A 257 -10.87 -24.29 14.85
N GLY A 258 -10.15 -24.60 15.94
CA GLY A 258 -8.98 -25.49 15.91
C GLY A 258 -7.84 -24.92 15.05
N ALA A 259 -7.75 -23.60 14.96
CA ALA A 259 -6.77 -22.89 14.15
C ALA A 259 -5.73 -22.19 15.02
N GLU A 260 -4.51 -22.06 14.48
CA GLU A 260 -3.41 -21.28 15.08
C GLU A 260 -3.01 -20.17 14.10
N ILE A 261 -3.31 -18.91 14.44
CA ILE A 261 -2.86 -17.75 13.65
C ILE A 261 -1.38 -17.55 13.99
N THR A 262 -0.50 -17.58 13.00
CA THR A 262 0.95 -17.47 13.18
C THR A 262 1.50 -16.09 12.83
N GLY A 263 0.72 -15.25 12.15
CA GLY A 263 1.09 -13.89 11.83
C GLY A 263 0.15 -13.25 10.83
N TYR A 264 0.34 -11.95 10.63
CA TYR A 264 -0.40 -11.20 9.61
C TYR A 264 0.41 -10.03 9.06
N ILE A 265 0.01 -9.56 7.90
CA ILE A 265 0.44 -8.30 7.29
C ILE A 265 -0.81 -7.51 6.94
N ARG A 266 -0.82 -6.22 7.24
CA ARG A 266 -1.80 -5.26 6.76
C ARG A 266 -1.07 -4.08 6.12
N LEU A 267 -1.42 -3.74 4.90
CA LEU A 267 -1.00 -2.51 4.24
C LEU A 267 -2.24 -1.71 3.84
N GLU A 268 -2.20 -0.43 4.11
CA GLU A 268 -3.20 0.54 3.65
C GLU A 268 -2.51 1.61 2.82
N VAL A 269 -3.09 1.94 1.67
CA VAL A 269 -2.56 2.96 0.76
C VAL A 269 -2.38 4.28 1.49
N GLY A 270 -1.18 4.85 1.42
CA GLY A 270 -0.88 6.17 1.96
C GLY A 270 -0.74 6.25 3.47
N GLU A 271 -0.90 5.14 4.19
CA GLU A 271 -0.77 5.13 5.65
C GLU A 271 0.55 5.76 6.12
N GLY A 272 0.46 6.75 7.03
CA GLY A 272 1.62 7.48 7.56
C GLY A 272 2.23 8.52 6.60
N ILE A 273 1.63 8.78 5.44
CA ILE A 273 2.03 9.91 4.59
C ILE A 273 1.23 11.15 5.02
N GLU A 274 1.95 12.20 5.44
CA GLU A 274 1.32 13.49 5.69
C GLU A 274 0.95 14.14 4.36
N VAL A 275 -0.34 14.36 4.14
CA VAL A 275 -0.85 15.12 3.01
C VAL A 275 -1.15 16.53 3.51
N GLU A 276 -0.41 17.54 3.00
CA GLU A 276 -0.78 18.94 3.24
C GLU A 276 -2.21 19.13 2.73
N LYS A 277 -3.12 19.50 3.62
CA LYS A 277 -4.46 19.91 3.22
C LYS A 277 -4.31 21.24 2.46
N GLU A 278 -4.36 21.17 1.14
CA GLU A 278 -4.46 22.37 0.33
C GLU A 278 -5.69 23.16 0.78
N ASP A 279 -5.45 24.36 1.29
CA ASP A 279 -6.54 25.30 1.57
C ASP A 279 -7.03 25.85 0.22
N PHE A 280 -8.02 25.17 -0.33
CA PHE A 280 -8.64 25.54 -1.61
C PHE A 280 -9.07 27.01 -1.67
N ALA A 281 -9.47 27.59 -0.51
CA ALA A 281 -9.82 28.99 -0.40
C ALA A 281 -8.60 29.90 -0.59
N ALA A 282 -7.43 29.50 -0.07
CA ALA A 282 -6.17 30.23 -0.24
C ALA A 282 -5.63 30.11 -1.68
N GLU A 283 -5.85 28.99 -2.34
CA GLU A 283 -5.43 28.78 -3.74
C GLU A 283 -6.29 29.60 -4.72
N VAL A 284 -7.61 29.59 -4.55
CA VAL A 284 -8.53 30.44 -5.32
C VAL A 284 -8.24 31.93 -5.12
N ALA A 285 -7.85 32.34 -3.90
CA ALA A 285 -7.47 33.71 -3.61
C ALA A 285 -6.14 34.13 -4.27
N LYS A 286 -5.23 33.19 -4.56
CA LYS A 286 -4.00 33.44 -5.32
C LYS A 286 -4.28 33.61 -6.81
N ILE A 287 -5.17 32.80 -7.38
CA ILE A 287 -5.54 32.86 -8.81
C ILE A 287 -6.32 34.15 -9.12
N GLY A 288 -7.15 34.62 -8.18
CA GLY A 288 -7.92 35.86 -8.36
C GLY A 288 -7.13 37.16 -8.22
N LYS A 289 -5.81 37.10 -7.91
CA LYS A 289 -4.90 38.23 -7.76
C LYS A 289 -3.84 38.33 -8.88
N SER A 290 -3.83 37.37 -9.80
CA SER A 290 -2.99 37.37 -11.01
C SER A 290 -3.84 37.71 -12.25
#